data_093771ae67c19808d38d24f2ffe70da9
#
_entry.id   093771ae67c19808d38d24f2ffe70da9
#
_cell.length_a   1.000
_cell.length_b   1.000
_cell.length_c   1.000
_cell.angle_alpha   90.00
_cell.angle_beta   90.00
_cell.angle_gamma   90.00
#
_symmetry.space_group_name_H-M   'P 1'
#
loop_
_entity.id
_entity.type
_entity.pdbx_description
1 polymer ?
#
loop_
_entity_poly.entity_id
_entity_poly.type
_entity_poly.pdbx_seq_one_letter_code
_entity_poly.pdbx_strand_id
1 'polypeptide(L)'
;MTLSLEHHTELLEDLGSHASEILQSSWYEAARVFSAQGLENYVQGARSLKSLGRGSELVITFIESAPSVAKEIGEDSVVDLLDTVMALASKTSGAVLQSIIASAPTAAKRLGDATLFGSYLQLLNTLLNQVPRGLRPMMENLETLLAQLTLGGLRRWATWGAHAHKTNFEEQISYFSLKSKESLAMLQKERKGTLFVDVQRRINMYLRALWARDFFMRPTSGDFESREGYKPFIEDYFLHLPDAFDDYEGVPGLEMYRATAAHCAAHLVYTSVPISAETLNPLQMAVISVIEDARVESLSIKAFPGLKKVWAKLHTVQADQANTAGDYLNRLARALLDSDFEDKDPWIAQGRTLFAQAADRLTDNTISWEIGVALAH
;
A
#
# COMPACT_ATOMS: atom_id res chain seq x y z
N MET A 1 28.70 -12.20 12.06
CA MET A 1 29.50 -13.12 11.22
C MET A 1 29.13 -12.82 9.80
N THR A 2 30.04 -12.25 9.01
CA THR A 2 29.89 -12.13 7.56
C THR A 2 29.97 -13.53 6.99
N LEU A 3 28.85 -14.05 6.47
CA LEU A 3 28.88 -15.31 5.72
C LEU A 3 29.77 -15.11 4.50
N SER A 4 30.92 -15.74 4.48
CA SER A 4 31.85 -15.71 3.36
C SER A 4 31.33 -16.64 2.28
N LEU A 5 31.38 -16.21 1.02
CA LEU A 5 31.03 -17.04 -0.14
C LEU A 5 31.89 -18.33 -0.21
N GLU A 6 33.04 -18.34 0.46
CA GLU A 6 33.92 -19.51 0.58
C GLU A 6 33.24 -20.74 1.21
N HIS A 7 32.17 -20.53 2.00
CA HIS A 7 31.38 -21.62 2.59
C HIS A 7 30.43 -22.28 1.56
N HIS A 8 30.28 -21.70 0.38
CA HIS A 8 29.39 -22.16 -0.68
C HIS A 8 30.13 -22.64 -1.95
N THR A 9 31.37 -23.12 -1.79
CA THR A 9 32.23 -23.55 -2.91
C THR A 9 31.58 -24.61 -3.79
N GLU A 10 30.94 -25.63 -3.19
CA GLU A 10 30.21 -26.67 -3.94
C GLU A 10 29.09 -26.11 -4.79
N LEU A 11 28.40 -25.09 -4.30
CA LEU A 11 27.34 -24.40 -5.03
C LEU A 11 27.89 -23.65 -6.25
N LEU A 12 29.03 -22.97 -6.10
CA LEU A 12 29.66 -22.24 -7.19
C LEU A 12 30.07 -23.17 -8.32
N GLU A 13 30.55 -24.37 -7.98
CA GLU A 13 30.84 -25.42 -8.96
C GLU A 13 29.58 -25.92 -9.66
N ASP A 14 28.49 -26.14 -8.90
CA ASP A 14 27.20 -26.59 -9.43
C ASP A 14 26.55 -25.58 -10.37
N LEU A 15 26.67 -24.26 -10.10
CA LEU A 15 26.05 -23.21 -10.91
C LEU A 15 26.70 -23.06 -12.30
N GLY A 16 27.97 -23.46 -12.44
CA GLY A 16 28.78 -23.25 -13.64
C GLY A 16 29.44 -21.87 -13.68
N SER A 17 30.51 -21.73 -14.50
CA SER A 17 31.42 -20.59 -14.42
C SER A 17 30.73 -19.22 -14.49
N HIS A 18 29.84 -19.03 -15.46
CA HIS A 18 29.24 -17.74 -15.71
C HIS A 18 28.27 -17.28 -14.57
N ALA A 19 27.39 -18.18 -14.12
CA ALA A 19 26.48 -17.85 -13.00
C ALA A 19 27.25 -17.66 -11.69
N SER A 20 28.35 -18.40 -11.49
CA SER A 20 29.24 -18.24 -10.34
C SER A 20 29.95 -16.91 -10.31
N GLU A 21 30.44 -16.41 -11.45
CA GLU A 21 31.06 -15.08 -11.56
C GLU A 21 30.07 -13.97 -11.21
N ILE A 22 28.83 -14.08 -11.68
CA ILE A 22 27.78 -13.12 -11.38
C ILE A 22 27.40 -13.16 -9.90
N LEU A 23 27.25 -14.36 -9.31
CA LEU A 23 26.99 -14.50 -7.88
C LEU A 23 28.12 -13.90 -7.03
N GLN A 24 29.38 -14.11 -7.42
CA GLN A 24 30.53 -13.52 -6.73
C GLN A 24 30.51 -11.98 -6.80
N SER A 25 30.19 -11.42 -7.97
CA SER A 25 30.13 -9.96 -8.16
C SER A 25 28.96 -9.34 -7.38
N SER A 26 27.82 -10.03 -7.26
CA SER A 26 26.60 -9.57 -6.58
C SER A 26 26.61 -9.84 -5.07
N TRP A 27 27.54 -10.68 -4.57
CA TRP A 27 27.55 -11.14 -3.18
C TRP A 27 27.60 -10.03 -2.15
N TYR A 28 28.40 -9.01 -2.40
CA TYR A 28 28.55 -7.89 -1.47
C TYR A 28 27.23 -7.12 -1.29
N GLU A 29 26.47 -6.94 -2.37
CA GLU A 29 25.17 -6.31 -2.32
C GLU A 29 24.14 -7.21 -1.62
N ALA A 30 24.10 -8.49 -1.95
CA ALA A 30 23.25 -9.48 -1.31
C ALA A 30 23.51 -9.55 0.21
N ALA A 31 24.77 -9.62 0.62
CA ALA A 31 25.14 -9.68 2.04
C ALA A 31 24.77 -8.42 2.86
N ARG A 32 24.50 -7.30 2.20
CA ARG A 32 24.00 -6.08 2.86
C ARG A 32 22.49 -6.05 3.05
N VAL A 33 21.77 -6.83 2.27
CA VAL A 33 20.30 -6.79 2.21
C VAL A 33 19.70 -8.00 2.95
N PHE A 34 20.30 -9.17 2.80
CA PHE A 34 19.79 -10.40 3.40
C PHE A 34 20.34 -10.62 4.81
N SER A 35 19.54 -11.25 5.66
CA SER A 35 19.99 -11.88 6.89
C SER A 35 20.86 -13.11 6.58
N ALA A 36 21.46 -13.75 7.59
CA ALA A 36 22.17 -15.00 7.41
C ALA A 36 21.28 -16.10 6.82
N GLN A 37 20.05 -16.22 7.29
CA GLN A 37 19.06 -17.16 6.76
C GLN A 37 18.60 -16.77 5.35
N GLY A 38 18.41 -15.48 5.11
CA GLY A 38 18.04 -14.96 3.78
C GLY A 38 19.12 -15.23 2.72
N LEU A 39 20.41 -15.13 3.08
CA LEU A 39 21.52 -15.51 2.19
C LEU A 39 21.50 -17.00 1.85
N GLU A 40 21.24 -17.85 2.85
CA GLU A 40 21.11 -19.30 2.61
C GLU A 40 19.92 -19.59 1.68
N ASN A 41 18.78 -18.97 1.89
CA ASN A 41 17.59 -19.10 1.04
C ASN A 41 17.86 -18.60 -0.39
N TYR A 42 18.59 -17.50 -0.54
CA TYR A 42 18.99 -16.95 -1.82
C TYR A 42 19.87 -17.89 -2.62
N VAL A 43 20.88 -18.46 -1.96
CA VAL A 43 21.80 -19.43 -2.54
C VAL A 43 21.07 -20.72 -2.92
N GLN A 44 20.24 -21.26 -2.03
CA GLN A 44 19.43 -22.45 -2.29
C GLN A 44 18.41 -22.21 -3.41
N GLY A 45 17.87 -20.99 -3.52
CA GLY A 45 17.00 -20.57 -4.61
C GLY A 45 17.68 -20.66 -5.97
N ALA A 46 18.92 -20.16 -6.08
CA ALA A 46 19.71 -20.26 -7.30
C ALA A 46 19.95 -21.73 -7.70
N ARG A 47 20.26 -22.60 -6.72
CA ARG A 47 20.42 -24.06 -6.93
C ARG A 47 19.11 -24.71 -7.41
N SER A 48 17.99 -24.37 -6.78
CA SER A 48 16.68 -24.90 -7.17
C SER A 48 16.31 -24.54 -8.60
N LEU A 49 16.54 -23.27 -8.99
CA LEU A 49 16.30 -22.83 -10.37
C LEU A 49 17.23 -23.51 -11.38
N LYS A 50 18.50 -23.77 -11.01
CA LYS A 50 19.45 -24.53 -11.83
C LYS A 50 18.95 -25.95 -12.07
N SER A 51 18.43 -26.60 -11.04
CA SER A 51 17.92 -27.98 -11.12
C SER A 51 16.72 -28.15 -12.06
N LEU A 52 16.00 -27.06 -12.38
CA LEU A 52 14.92 -27.08 -13.38
C LEU A 52 15.41 -27.36 -14.80
N GLY A 53 16.69 -27.16 -15.08
CA GLY A 53 17.28 -27.39 -16.44
C GLY A 53 16.72 -26.44 -17.51
N ARG A 54 16.28 -25.23 -17.13
CA ARG A 54 15.64 -24.23 -18.02
C ARG A 54 16.62 -23.20 -18.60
N GLY A 55 17.93 -23.43 -18.45
CA GLY A 55 19.00 -22.55 -18.93
C GLY A 55 19.65 -21.72 -17.81
N SER A 56 20.88 -21.25 -18.05
CA SER A 56 21.64 -20.44 -17.08
C SER A 56 21.04 -19.03 -16.88
N GLU A 57 20.43 -18.47 -17.91
CA GLU A 57 19.83 -17.12 -17.87
C GLU A 57 18.75 -16.98 -16.79
N LEU A 58 17.99 -18.04 -16.53
CA LEU A 58 16.98 -18.04 -15.46
C LEU A 58 17.63 -17.84 -14.09
N VAL A 59 18.72 -18.53 -13.84
CA VAL A 59 19.49 -18.46 -12.59
C VAL A 59 20.16 -17.10 -12.45
N ILE A 60 20.78 -16.61 -13.51
CA ILE A 60 21.45 -15.30 -13.55
C ILE A 60 20.45 -14.19 -13.24
N THR A 61 19.29 -14.20 -13.92
CA THR A 61 18.24 -13.21 -13.68
C THR A 61 17.76 -13.22 -12.23
N PHE A 62 17.68 -14.40 -11.59
CA PHE A 62 17.32 -14.48 -10.18
C PHE A 62 18.41 -13.88 -9.28
N ILE A 63 19.68 -14.23 -9.53
CA ILE A 63 20.83 -13.72 -8.77
C ILE A 63 20.85 -12.20 -8.80
N GLU A 64 20.58 -11.57 -9.94
CA GLU A 64 20.58 -10.12 -10.12
C GLU A 64 19.33 -9.45 -9.52
N SER A 65 18.16 -10.11 -9.60
CA SER A 65 16.87 -9.51 -9.24
C SER A 65 16.54 -9.64 -7.74
N ALA A 66 16.89 -10.75 -7.11
CA ALA A 66 16.47 -11.07 -5.74
C ALA A 66 16.95 -10.06 -4.69
N PRO A 67 18.20 -9.53 -4.72
CA PRO A 67 18.63 -8.50 -3.77
C PRO A 67 17.81 -7.22 -3.87
N SER A 68 17.41 -6.84 -5.08
CA SER A 68 16.58 -5.65 -5.30
C SER A 68 15.16 -5.83 -4.74
N VAL A 69 14.56 -7.02 -4.89
CA VAL A 69 13.25 -7.34 -4.29
C VAL A 69 13.34 -7.31 -2.76
N ALA A 70 14.35 -7.98 -2.19
CA ALA A 70 14.55 -8.02 -0.74
C ALA A 70 14.77 -6.62 -0.14
N LYS A 71 15.50 -5.75 -0.83
CA LYS A 71 15.76 -4.38 -0.42
C LYS A 71 14.48 -3.53 -0.35
N GLU A 72 13.55 -3.71 -1.27
CA GLU A 72 12.33 -2.91 -1.36
C GLU A 72 11.25 -3.37 -0.39
N ILE A 73 11.05 -4.69 -0.25
CA ILE A 73 9.87 -5.25 0.46
C ILE A 73 10.20 -6.41 1.41
N GLY A 74 11.49 -6.66 1.67
CA GLY A 74 11.93 -7.70 2.61
C GLY A 74 12.30 -9.03 1.96
N GLU A 75 13.15 -9.78 2.66
CA GLU A 75 13.75 -11.03 2.15
C GLU A 75 12.73 -12.18 1.99
N ASP A 76 11.66 -12.20 2.78
CA ASP A 76 10.61 -13.22 2.69
C ASP A 76 9.89 -13.18 1.33
N SER A 77 9.79 -11.99 0.74
CA SER A 77 9.20 -11.81 -0.60
C SER A 77 10.01 -12.47 -1.72
N VAL A 78 11.29 -12.71 -1.50
CA VAL A 78 12.14 -13.47 -2.44
C VAL A 78 11.80 -14.95 -2.37
N VAL A 79 11.48 -15.47 -1.19
CA VAL A 79 11.00 -16.84 -1.00
C VAL A 79 9.66 -17.03 -1.72
N ASP A 80 8.71 -16.11 -1.54
CA ASP A 80 7.41 -16.12 -2.21
C ASP A 80 7.55 -16.09 -3.74
N LEU A 81 8.47 -15.26 -4.25
CA LEU A 81 8.80 -15.22 -5.68
C LEU A 81 9.33 -16.56 -6.18
N LEU A 82 10.27 -17.14 -5.45
CA LEU A 82 10.87 -18.43 -5.81
C LEU A 82 9.83 -19.55 -5.82
N ASP A 83 9.02 -19.65 -4.78
CA ASP A 83 7.94 -20.63 -4.66
C ASP A 83 6.93 -20.50 -5.81
N THR A 84 6.58 -19.28 -6.17
CA THR A 84 5.71 -18.99 -7.32
C THR A 84 6.36 -19.47 -8.63
N VAL A 85 7.62 -19.14 -8.87
CA VAL A 85 8.35 -19.53 -10.08
C VAL A 85 8.49 -21.06 -10.16
N MET A 86 8.79 -21.72 -9.06
CA MET A 86 8.86 -23.18 -8.98
C MET A 86 7.51 -23.84 -9.26
N ALA A 87 6.44 -23.33 -8.70
CA ALA A 87 5.08 -23.82 -8.95
C ALA A 87 4.63 -23.65 -10.42
N LEU A 88 5.13 -22.62 -11.10
CA LEU A 88 4.84 -22.34 -12.50
C LEU A 88 5.75 -23.08 -13.47
N ALA A 89 6.86 -23.66 -13.02
CA ALA A 89 7.89 -24.26 -13.87
C ALA A 89 7.37 -25.40 -14.75
N SER A 90 6.36 -26.17 -14.28
CA SER A 90 5.71 -27.21 -15.07
C SER A 90 4.69 -26.71 -16.09
N LYS A 91 4.25 -25.45 -15.96
CA LYS A 91 3.15 -24.88 -16.74
C LYS A 91 3.61 -23.94 -17.85
N THR A 92 4.87 -23.51 -17.84
CA THR A 92 5.34 -22.50 -18.78
C THR A 92 6.81 -22.69 -19.18
N SER A 93 7.28 -21.90 -20.16
CA SER A 93 8.66 -21.95 -20.65
C SER A 93 9.63 -21.20 -19.72
N GLY A 94 10.94 -21.55 -19.81
CA GLY A 94 11.99 -20.84 -19.10
C GLY A 94 12.01 -19.33 -19.39
N ALA A 95 11.71 -18.92 -20.63
CA ALA A 95 11.65 -17.51 -20.99
C ALA A 95 10.52 -16.73 -20.27
N VAL A 96 9.38 -17.35 -20.01
CA VAL A 96 8.31 -16.72 -19.23
C VAL A 96 8.69 -16.64 -17.74
N LEU A 97 9.26 -17.70 -17.19
CA LEU A 97 9.78 -17.70 -15.82
C LEU A 97 10.85 -16.62 -15.62
N GLN A 98 11.77 -16.50 -16.58
CA GLN A 98 12.77 -15.43 -16.58
C GLN A 98 12.12 -14.04 -16.59
N SER A 99 11.09 -13.83 -17.41
CA SER A 99 10.37 -12.53 -17.43
C SER A 99 9.66 -12.24 -16.11
N ILE A 100 9.12 -13.24 -15.41
CA ILE A 100 8.54 -13.08 -14.07
C ILE A 100 9.62 -12.58 -13.11
N ILE A 101 10.77 -13.23 -13.06
CA ILE A 101 11.87 -12.84 -12.19
C ILE A 101 12.42 -11.46 -12.55
N ALA A 102 12.64 -11.19 -13.84
CA ALA A 102 13.16 -9.90 -14.31
C ALA A 102 12.24 -8.72 -14.00
N SER A 103 10.91 -8.94 -13.97
CA SER A 103 9.92 -7.90 -13.64
C SER A 103 9.72 -7.72 -12.12
N ALA A 104 10.16 -8.66 -11.30
CA ALA A 104 9.92 -8.65 -9.85
C ALA A 104 10.50 -7.41 -9.14
N PRO A 105 11.70 -6.90 -9.44
CA PRO A 105 12.21 -5.66 -8.85
C PRO A 105 11.32 -4.45 -9.13
N THR A 106 10.82 -4.33 -10.37
CA THR A 106 9.88 -3.26 -10.75
C THR A 106 8.57 -3.38 -9.96
N ALA A 107 8.01 -4.60 -9.86
CA ALA A 107 6.81 -4.84 -9.08
C ALA A 107 7.02 -4.52 -7.59
N ALA A 108 8.11 -5.02 -6.99
CA ALA A 108 8.46 -4.76 -5.59
C ALA A 108 8.55 -3.25 -5.30
N LYS A 109 9.30 -2.52 -6.12
CA LYS A 109 9.47 -1.06 -6.00
C LYS A 109 8.16 -0.30 -6.17
N ARG A 110 7.32 -0.67 -7.13
CA ARG A 110 6.08 0.05 -7.45
C ARG A 110 4.92 -0.30 -6.52
N LEU A 111 4.87 -1.49 -5.98
CA LEU A 111 3.87 -1.91 -5.01
C LEU A 111 4.26 -1.51 -3.58
N GLY A 112 5.55 -1.53 -3.23
CA GLY A 112 6.10 -1.03 -1.97
C GLY A 112 5.66 -1.79 -0.72
N ASP A 113 5.03 -2.96 -0.87
CA ASP A 113 4.50 -3.78 0.23
C ASP A 113 4.53 -5.27 -0.15
N ALA A 114 4.92 -6.13 0.82
CA ALA A 114 5.04 -7.57 0.62
C ALA A 114 3.70 -8.25 0.33
N THR A 115 2.62 -7.82 0.99
CA THR A 115 1.27 -8.38 0.79
C THR A 115 0.74 -8.06 -0.60
N LEU A 116 0.96 -6.83 -1.07
CA LEU A 116 0.61 -6.42 -2.44
C LEU A 116 1.44 -7.20 -3.46
N PHE A 117 2.73 -7.42 -3.18
CA PHE A 117 3.59 -8.23 -4.05
C PHE A 117 3.13 -9.68 -4.13
N GLY A 118 2.76 -10.31 -3.00
CA GLY A 118 2.15 -11.64 -2.98
C GLY A 118 0.87 -11.71 -3.82
N SER A 119 0.01 -10.70 -3.71
CA SER A 119 -1.22 -10.59 -4.52
C SER A 119 -0.92 -10.40 -6.02
N TYR A 120 0.17 -9.70 -6.37
CA TYR A 120 0.67 -9.61 -7.75
C TYR A 120 1.14 -10.97 -8.27
N LEU A 121 1.88 -11.75 -7.50
CA LEU A 121 2.30 -13.09 -7.87
C LEU A 121 1.10 -14.03 -8.12
N GLN A 122 0.06 -13.92 -7.31
CA GLN A 122 -1.21 -14.64 -7.51
C GLN A 122 -1.91 -14.24 -8.82
N LEU A 123 -1.89 -12.93 -9.16
CA LEU A 123 -2.40 -12.44 -10.43
C LEU A 123 -1.65 -13.07 -11.62
N LEU A 124 -0.31 -13.16 -11.57
CA LEU A 124 0.50 -13.81 -12.61
C LEU A 124 0.12 -15.27 -12.82
N ASN A 125 -0.08 -16.02 -11.73
CA ASN A 125 -0.53 -17.42 -11.80
C ASN A 125 -1.91 -17.53 -12.47
N THR A 126 -2.83 -16.64 -12.15
CA THR A 126 -4.17 -16.60 -12.75
C THR A 126 -4.09 -16.30 -14.26
N LEU A 127 -3.32 -15.28 -14.63
CA LEU A 127 -3.17 -14.86 -16.03
C LEU A 127 -2.46 -15.91 -16.88
N LEU A 128 -1.48 -16.63 -16.32
CA LEU A 128 -0.82 -17.70 -17.05
C LEU A 128 -1.81 -18.79 -17.52
N ASN A 129 -2.82 -19.09 -16.69
CA ASN A 129 -3.84 -20.07 -17.05
C ASN A 129 -4.86 -19.53 -18.06
N GLN A 130 -5.09 -18.23 -18.11
CA GLN A 130 -6.10 -17.59 -18.96
C GLN A 130 -5.53 -17.09 -20.29
N VAL A 131 -4.36 -16.44 -20.26
CA VAL A 131 -3.73 -15.77 -21.40
C VAL A 131 -2.23 -16.00 -21.45
N PRO A 132 -1.79 -17.22 -21.70
CA PRO A 132 -0.37 -17.57 -21.64
C PRO A 132 0.50 -16.76 -22.62
N ARG A 133 -0.05 -16.25 -23.70
CA ARG A 133 0.66 -15.39 -24.69
C ARG A 133 0.72 -13.93 -24.28
N GLY A 134 -0.18 -13.48 -23.42
CA GLY A 134 -0.24 -12.09 -22.93
C GLY A 134 0.70 -11.81 -21.77
N LEU A 135 1.08 -12.82 -20.99
CA LEU A 135 1.79 -12.63 -19.73
C LEU A 135 3.17 -11.98 -19.93
N ARG A 136 3.98 -12.50 -20.85
CA ARG A 136 5.32 -11.94 -21.12
C ARG A 136 5.25 -10.49 -21.64
N PRO A 137 4.44 -10.15 -22.65
CA PRO A 137 4.25 -8.77 -23.08
C PRO A 137 3.79 -7.81 -21.96
N MET A 138 2.95 -8.28 -21.03
CA MET A 138 2.56 -7.50 -19.88
C MET A 138 3.75 -7.18 -18.98
N MET A 139 4.58 -8.17 -18.66
CA MET A 139 5.76 -7.98 -17.80
C MET A 139 6.81 -7.07 -18.44
N GLU A 140 7.00 -7.15 -19.74
CA GLU A 140 7.87 -6.23 -20.50
C GLU A 140 7.39 -4.76 -20.42
N ASN A 141 6.09 -4.52 -20.16
CA ASN A 141 5.48 -3.20 -20.00
C ASN A 141 5.08 -2.88 -18.54
N LEU A 142 5.52 -3.69 -17.57
CA LEU A 142 5.05 -3.58 -16.18
C LEU A 142 5.37 -2.22 -15.56
N GLU A 143 6.52 -1.63 -15.84
CA GLU A 143 6.87 -0.30 -15.34
C GLU A 143 5.88 0.76 -15.82
N THR A 144 5.51 0.75 -17.10
CA THR A 144 4.53 1.67 -17.67
C THR A 144 3.14 1.47 -17.07
N LEU A 145 2.74 0.21 -16.84
CA LEU A 145 1.46 -0.14 -16.24
C LEU A 145 1.40 0.31 -14.78
N LEU A 146 2.36 -0.05 -13.96
CA LEU A 146 2.41 0.30 -12.54
C LEU A 146 2.82 1.77 -12.28
N ALA A 147 3.28 2.51 -13.28
CA ALA A 147 3.40 3.96 -13.20
C ALA A 147 2.05 4.70 -13.24
N GLN A 148 0.97 4.02 -13.65
CA GLN A 148 -0.34 4.61 -13.85
C GLN A 148 -1.46 3.88 -13.12
N LEU A 149 -1.24 2.61 -12.76
CA LEU A 149 -2.24 1.74 -12.15
C LEU A 149 -1.80 1.30 -10.75
N THR A 150 -2.76 1.21 -9.85
CA THR A 150 -2.65 0.39 -8.65
C THR A 150 -2.67 -1.09 -9.03
N LEU A 151 -2.39 -1.99 -8.06
CA LEU A 151 -2.52 -3.43 -8.30
C LEU A 151 -3.96 -3.81 -8.70
N GLY A 152 -4.97 -3.23 -8.06
CA GLY A 152 -6.38 -3.43 -8.42
C GLY A 152 -6.69 -2.95 -9.84
N GLY A 153 -6.15 -1.80 -10.25
CA GLY A 153 -6.24 -1.30 -11.63
C GLY A 153 -5.58 -2.23 -12.64
N LEU A 154 -4.38 -2.72 -12.33
CA LEU A 154 -3.68 -3.70 -13.16
C LEU A 154 -4.48 -5.00 -13.29
N ARG A 155 -5.07 -5.49 -12.19
CA ARG A 155 -5.91 -6.70 -12.20
C ARG A 155 -7.11 -6.52 -13.12
N ARG A 156 -7.84 -5.41 -13.02
CA ARG A 156 -9.01 -5.14 -13.87
C ARG A 156 -8.64 -4.99 -15.34
N TRP A 157 -7.57 -4.25 -15.64
CA TRP A 157 -7.03 -4.11 -16.98
C TRP A 157 -6.66 -5.46 -17.59
N ALA A 158 -5.92 -6.29 -16.83
CA ALA A 158 -5.47 -7.59 -17.28
C ALA A 158 -6.63 -8.60 -17.44
N THR A 159 -7.56 -8.61 -16.48
CA THR A 159 -8.75 -9.49 -16.53
C THR A 159 -9.63 -9.15 -17.72
N TRP A 160 -9.84 -7.86 -18.00
CA TRP A 160 -10.61 -7.44 -19.16
C TRP A 160 -9.95 -7.93 -20.47
N GLY A 161 -8.63 -7.72 -20.63
CA GLY A 161 -7.88 -8.22 -21.79
C GLY A 161 -7.93 -9.73 -21.94
N ALA A 162 -7.87 -10.47 -20.82
CA ALA A 162 -7.97 -11.91 -20.79
C ALA A 162 -9.36 -12.40 -21.27
N HIS A 163 -10.41 -11.74 -20.86
CA HIS A 163 -11.78 -12.07 -21.31
C HIS A 163 -12.05 -11.68 -22.76
N ALA A 164 -11.64 -10.48 -23.16
CA ALA A 164 -11.88 -9.96 -24.50
C ALA A 164 -11.15 -10.75 -25.60
N HIS A 165 -9.95 -11.21 -25.31
CA HIS A 165 -9.07 -11.84 -26.30
C HIS A 165 -8.76 -13.31 -25.99
N LYS A 166 -9.66 -14.02 -25.29
CA LYS A 166 -9.46 -15.39 -24.80
C LYS A 166 -8.99 -16.37 -25.88
N THR A 167 -9.46 -16.26 -27.10
CA THR A 167 -9.21 -17.20 -28.21
C THR A 167 -8.30 -16.65 -29.29
N ASN A 168 -7.94 -15.36 -29.25
CA ASN A 168 -7.12 -14.72 -30.28
C ASN A 168 -5.74 -14.37 -29.71
N PHE A 169 -4.74 -15.18 -30.04
CA PHE A 169 -3.38 -15.02 -29.54
C PHE A 169 -2.67 -13.77 -30.04
N GLU A 170 -2.95 -13.30 -31.24
CA GLU A 170 -2.34 -12.08 -31.77
C GLU A 170 -2.89 -10.85 -31.06
N GLU A 171 -4.18 -10.83 -30.82
CA GLU A 171 -4.83 -9.76 -30.04
C GLU A 171 -4.40 -9.79 -28.57
N GLN A 172 -4.19 -10.97 -27.95
CA GLN A 172 -3.57 -11.05 -26.64
C GLN A 172 -2.24 -10.32 -26.59
N ILE A 173 -1.34 -10.67 -27.51
CA ILE A 173 -0.01 -10.03 -27.59
C ILE A 173 -0.14 -8.54 -27.80
N SER A 174 -1.01 -8.09 -28.73
CA SER A 174 -1.24 -6.68 -29.02
C SER A 174 -1.77 -5.92 -27.81
N TYR A 175 -2.78 -6.49 -27.12
CA TYR A 175 -3.36 -5.89 -25.91
C TYR A 175 -2.35 -5.75 -24.79
N PHE A 176 -1.71 -6.86 -24.41
CA PHE A 176 -0.78 -6.88 -23.28
C PHE A 176 0.56 -6.18 -23.57
N SER A 177 0.86 -5.91 -24.85
CA SER A 177 1.99 -5.05 -25.26
C SER A 177 1.65 -3.55 -25.28
N LEU A 178 0.46 -3.14 -24.87
CA LEU A 178 -0.04 -1.75 -24.96
C LEU A 178 -0.10 -1.20 -26.41
N LYS A 179 -0.29 -2.08 -27.39
CA LYS A 179 -0.34 -1.70 -28.82
C LYS A 179 -1.76 -1.56 -29.37
N SER A 180 -2.75 -2.19 -28.74
CA SER A 180 -4.13 -2.09 -29.17
C SER A 180 -4.81 -0.83 -28.61
N LYS A 181 -5.80 -0.29 -29.34
CA LYS A 181 -6.58 0.87 -28.89
C LYS A 181 -7.38 0.55 -27.64
N GLU A 182 -7.90 -0.67 -27.55
CA GLU A 182 -8.66 -1.17 -26.41
C GLU A 182 -7.81 -1.22 -25.15
N SER A 183 -6.55 -1.67 -25.28
CA SER A 183 -5.58 -1.70 -24.18
C SER A 183 -5.33 -0.32 -23.60
N LEU A 184 -5.08 0.67 -24.48
CA LEU A 184 -4.83 2.05 -24.08
C LEU A 184 -6.08 2.72 -23.50
N ALA A 185 -7.27 2.45 -24.07
CA ALA A 185 -8.53 2.95 -23.55
C ALA A 185 -8.83 2.39 -22.15
N MET A 186 -8.58 1.08 -21.95
CA MET A 186 -8.76 0.44 -20.65
C MET A 186 -7.72 0.92 -19.62
N LEU A 187 -6.48 1.13 -20.05
CA LEU A 187 -5.44 1.74 -19.19
C LEU A 187 -5.88 3.13 -18.72
N GLN A 188 -6.37 3.98 -19.63
CA GLN A 188 -6.87 5.31 -19.29
C GLN A 188 -8.08 5.26 -18.34
N LYS A 189 -8.98 4.29 -18.53
CA LYS A 189 -10.15 4.09 -17.67
C LYS A 189 -9.76 3.68 -16.24
N GLU A 190 -8.76 2.81 -16.11
CA GLU A 190 -8.33 2.26 -14.82
C GLU A 190 -7.26 3.12 -14.12
N ARG A 191 -6.77 4.15 -14.80
CA ARG A 191 -5.81 5.09 -14.21
C ARG A 191 -6.43 5.79 -13.00
N LYS A 192 -5.69 5.78 -11.90
CA LYS A 192 -6.03 6.50 -10.68
C LYS A 192 -5.21 7.80 -10.57
N GLY A 193 -5.67 8.71 -9.71
CA GLY A 193 -5.07 10.03 -9.52
C GLY A 193 -3.64 9.99 -8.99
N THR A 194 -3.41 10.35 -7.73
CA THR A 194 -2.08 10.33 -7.09
C THR A 194 -1.81 8.97 -6.48
N LEU A 195 -0.75 8.29 -6.92
CA LEU A 195 -0.34 7.01 -6.35
C LEU A 195 0.52 7.23 -5.10
N PHE A 196 0.31 6.41 -4.06
CA PHE A 196 1.04 6.48 -2.80
C PHE A 196 2.56 6.36 -3.01
N VAL A 197 3.01 5.41 -3.83
CA VAL A 197 4.42 5.17 -4.09
C VAL A 197 5.16 6.39 -4.66
N ASP A 198 4.46 7.25 -5.40
CA ASP A 198 5.04 8.45 -5.99
C ASP A 198 5.19 9.60 -4.98
N VAL A 199 4.42 9.57 -3.90
CA VAL A 199 4.38 10.66 -2.90
C VAL A 199 4.91 10.25 -1.53
N GLN A 200 5.08 8.96 -1.26
CA GLN A 200 5.46 8.40 0.05
C GLN A 200 6.64 9.13 0.69
N ARG A 201 7.71 9.35 -0.08
CA ARG A 201 8.90 10.07 0.43
C ARG A 201 8.57 11.50 0.85
N ARG A 202 7.73 12.21 0.07
CA ARG A 202 7.29 13.58 0.40
C ARG A 202 6.43 13.60 1.64
N ILE A 203 5.54 12.64 1.79
CA ILE A 203 4.68 12.52 2.97
C ILE A 203 5.52 12.20 4.21
N ASN A 204 6.50 11.31 4.12
CA ASN A 204 7.39 11.02 5.25
C ASN A 204 8.18 12.25 5.68
N MET A 205 8.76 13.01 4.73
CA MET A 205 9.44 14.27 5.03
C MET A 205 8.50 15.31 5.66
N TYR A 206 7.25 15.37 5.20
CA TYR A 206 6.24 16.27 5.75
C TYR A 206 5.89 15.90 7.21
N LEU A 207 5.63 14.63 7.50
CA LEU A 207 5.37 14.16 8.86
C LEU A 207 6.58 14.38 9.78
N ARG A 208 7.78 14.11 9.28
CA ARG A 208 9.03 14.36 10.02
C ARG A 208 9.24 15.83 10.32
N ALA A 209 8.88 16.73 9.41
CA ALA A 209 8.94 18.17 9.65
C ALA A 209 7.95 18.63 10.75
N LEU A 210 6.79 17.96 10.88
CA LEU A 210 5.83 18.25 11.95
C LEU A 210 6.31 17.73 13.30
N TRP A 211 6.65 16.45 13.41
CA TRP A 211 6.86 15.79 14.72
C TRP A 211 8.31 15.35 14.99
N ALA A 212 9.26 15.69 14.13
CA ALA A 212 10.70 15.38 14.27
C ALA A 212 11.00 13.87 14.47
N ARG A 213 10.10 12.99 13.97
CA ARG A 213 10.26 11.54 14.01
C ARG A 213 9.79 10.89 12.71
N ASP A 214 10.25 9.68 12.45
CA ASP A 214 9.82 8.89 11.29
C ASP A 214 8.52 8.13 11.60
N PHE A 215 7.68 8.00 10.58
CA PHE A 215 6.45 7.22 10.61
C PHE A 215 6.54 6.13 9.55
N PHE A 216 6.16 4.93 9.92
CA PHE A 216 6.13 3.81 8.98
C PHE A 216 4.79 3.79 8.27
N MET A 217 4.82 3.86 6.94
CA MET A 217 3.62 3.89 6.11
C MET A 217 3.60 2.70 5.17
N ARG A 218 2.43 2.09 5.01
CA ARG A 218 2.18 0.98 4.08
C ARG A 218 1.00 1.30 3.18
N PRO A 219 1.09 1.01 1.87
CA PRO A 219 -0.06 1.11 0.99
C PRO A 219 -1.06 0.00 1.26
N THR A 220 -2.34 0.32 1.21
CA THR A 220 -3.43 -0.66 1.19
C THR A 220 -4.06 -0.69 -0.18
N SER A 221 -4.20 -1.89 -0.75
CA SER A 221 -4.99 -2.03 -1.96
C SER A 221 -6.47 -1.93 -1.61
N GLY A 222 -7.13 -0.92 -2.14
CA GLY A 222 -8.57 -0.87 -2.20
C GLY A 222 -9.10 -1.91 -3.17
N ASP A 223 -8.96 -3.21 -2.87
CA ASP A 223 -9.56 -4.24 -3.67
C ASP A 223 -11.08 -4.21 -3.46
N PHE A 224 -11.79 -3.95 -4.48
CA PHE A 224 -13.10 -3.35 -4.66
C PHE A 224 -14.30 -4.16 -4.13
N GLU A 225 -14.09 -5.28 -3.50
CA GLU A 225 -15.18 -6.05 -2.89
C GLU A 225 -15.63 -5.48 -1.54
N SER A 226 -14.81 -4.67 -0.90
CA SER A 226 -15.22 -3.93 0.30
C SER A 226 -14.96 -2.43 0.16
N ARG A 227 -16.00 -1.60 0.31
CA ARG A 227 -15.87 -0.14 0.44
C ARG A 227 -14.98 0.29 1.63
N GLU A 228 -14.65 -0.63 2.51
CA GLU A 228 -13.81 -0.43 3.69
C GLU A 228 -12.32 -0.36 3.36
N GLY A 229 -11.86 -0.95 2.25
CA GLY A 229 -10.45 -0.98 1.84
C GLY A 229 -9.84 0.37 1.45
N TYR A 230 -10.64 1.43 1.38
CA TYR A 230 -10.17 2.80 1.12
C TYR A 230 -9.99 3.64 2.37
N LYS A 231 -10.37 3.16 3.52
CA LYS A 231 -10.18 3.91 4.76
C LYS A 231 -8.75 3.72 5.26
N PRO A 232 -8.06 4.80 5.61
CA PRO A 232 -6.79 4.70 6.31
C PRO A 232 -7.03 4.10 7.70
N PHE A 233 -6.06 3.33 8.18
CA PHE A 233 -6.10 2.79 9.53
C PHE A 233 -4.69 2.67 10.11
N ILE A 234 -4.63 2.48 11.42
CA ILE A 234 -3.38 2.27 12.15
C ILE A 234 -3.39 0.85 12.68
N GLU A 235 -2.33 0.12 12.41
CA GLU A 235 -2.09 -1.21 12.96
C GLU A 235 -0.68 -1.23 13.55
N ASP A 236 -0.58 -1.52 14.83
CA ASP A 236 0.66 -1.38 15.62
C ASP A 236 1.25 0.03 15.49
N TYR A 237 2.36 0.16 14.74
CA TYR A 237 3.03 1.43 14.46
C TYR A 237 2.96 1.84 12.99
N PHE A 238 2.24 1.09 12.17
CA PHE A 238 2.12 1.36 10.75
C PHE A 238 0.88 2.20 10.45
N LEU A 239 1.07 3.23 9.64
CA LEU A 239 -0.01 3.97 9.00
C LEU A 239 -0.36 3.29 7.69
N HIS A 240 -1.51 2.68 7.63
CA HIS A 240 -2.04 2.07 6.40
C HIS A 240 -2.80 3.13 5.61
N LEU A 241 -2.29 3.46 4.43
CA LEU A 241 -2.85 4.50 3.56
C LEU A 241 -3.29 3.88 2.23
N PRO A 242 -4.38 4.37 1.62
CA PRO A 242 -4.79 3.90 0.29
C PRO A 242 -3.65 3.99 -0.72
N ASP A 243 -3.54 3.00 -1.61
CA ASP A 243 -2.53 2.94 -2.67
C ASP A 243 -2.69 4.03 -3.75
N ALA A 244 -3.89 4.65 -3.84
CA ALA A 244 -4.14 5.85 -4.63
C ALA A 244 -5.20 6.73 -4.00
N PHE A 245 -5.07 8.05 -4.17
CA PHE A 245 -6.14 9.02 -3.97
C PHE A 245 -6.46 9.74 -5.28
N ASP A 246 -7.72 9.70 -5.67
CA ASP A 246 -8.26 10.61 -6.68
C ASP A 246 -8.43 12.01 -6.07
N ASP A 247 -8.51 13.04 -6.92
CA ASP A 247 -8.89 14.37 -6.47
C ASP A 247 -10.33 14.34 -5.94
N TYR A 248 -10.56 14.97 -4.81
CA TYR A 248 -11.86 14.98 -4.15
C TYR A 248 -12.35 16.41 -3.94
N GLU A 249 -13.48 16.79 -4.54
CA GLU A 249 -14.10 18.12 -4.41
C GLU A 249 -13.11 19.30 -4.62
N GLY A 250 -12.20 19.15 -5.58
CA GLY A 250 -11.16 20.14 -5.88
C GLY A 250 -9.92 20.07 -4.98
N VAL A 251 -9.86 19.11 -4.05
CA VAL A 251 -8.66 18.80 -3.25
C VAL A 251 -7.81 17.79 -3.99
N PRO A 252 -6.56 18.14 -4.39
CA PRO A 252 -5.69 17.21 -5.09
C PRO A 252 -5.31 15.99 -4.24
N GLY A 253 -5.12 14.82 -4.87
CA GLY A 253 -4.75 13.57 -4.20
C GLY A 253 -3.51 13.69 -3.29
N LEU A 254 -2.53 14.53 -3.63
CA LEU A 254 -1.39 14.82 -2.75
C LEU A 254 -1.81 15.50 -1.44
N GLU A 255 -2.78 16.43 -1.49
CA GLU A 255 -3.31 17.08 -0.29
C GLU A 255 -4.16 16.11 0.54
N MET A 256 -4.87 15.18 -0.13
CA MET A 256 -5.55 14.07 0.55
C MET A 256 -4.55 13.24 1.37
N TYR A 257 -3.40 12.86 0.76
CA TYR A 257 -2.34 12.15 1.49
C TYR A 257 -1.78 12.95 2.66
N ARG A 258 -1.55 14.25 2.48
CA ARG A 258 -1.07 15.12 3.57
C ARG A 258 -2.03 15.17 4.74
N ALA A 259 -3.31 15.36 4.44
CA ALA A 259 -4.36 15.42 5.46
C ALA A 259 -4.48 14.10 6.21
N THR A 260 -4.63 13.01 5.48
CA THR A 260 -4.83 11.67 6.02
C THR A 260 -3.62 11.20 6.84
N ALA A 261 -2.41 11.33 6.28
CA ALA A 261 -1.19 10.90 6.96
C ALA A 261 -0.92 11.73 8.22
N ALA A 262 -1.17 13.05 8.19
CA ALA A 262 -1.03 13.89 9.37
C ALA A 262 -2.07 13.53 10.44
N HIS A 263 -3.29 13.21 10.05
CA HIS A 263 -4.35 12.77 10.97
C HIS A 263 -3.96 11.44 11.66
N CYS A 264 -3.61 10.41 10.88
CA CYS A 264 -3.15 9.14 11.44
C CYS A 264 -1.90 9.30 12.33
N ALA A 265 -0.94 10.13 11.92
CA ALA A 265 0.24 10.41 12.72
C ALA A 265 -0.11 11.10 14.04
N ALA A 266 -1.11 12.00 14.05
CA ALA A 266 -1.58 12.65 15.26
C ALA A 266 -2.11 11.65 16.29
N HIS A 267 -2.84 10.61 15.87
CA HIS A 267 -3.23 9.52 16.78
C HIS A 267 -2.03 8.82 17.40
N LEU A 268 -1.01 8.45 16.62
CA LEU A 268 0.22 7.84 17.16
C LEU A 268 1.01 8.77 18.10
N VAL A 269 0.80 10.07 18.01
CA VAL A 269 1.47 11.06 18.89
C VAL A 269 0.68 11.34 20.15
N TYR A 270 -0.65 11.43 20.07
CA TYR A 270 -1.47 11.97 21.13
C TYR A 270 -2.44 10.97 21.78
N THR A 271 -2.66 9.80 21.20
CA THR A 271 -3.48 8.74 21.81
C THR A 271 -2.58 7.76 22.57
N SER A 272 -2.68 7.76 23.89
CA SER A 272 -1.78 6.97 24.76
C SER A 272 -2.48 5.76 25.41
N VAL A 273 -3.80 5.84 25.62
CA VAL A 273 -4.58 4.79 26.28
C VAL A 273 -5.52 4.16 25.28
N PRO A 274 -5.46 2.83 25.05
CA PRO A 274 -6.44 2.16 24.20
C PRO A 274 -7.85 2.29 24.75
N ILE A 275 -8.83 2.53 23.88
CA ILE A 275 -10.25 2.54 24.22
C ILE A 275 -10.83 1.16 23.92
N SER A 276 -11.31 0.45 24.97
CA SER A 276 -11.95 -0.86 24.77
C SER A 276 -13.32 -0.71 24.12
N ALA A 277 -13.55 -1.47 23.06
CA ALA A 277 -14.85 -1.51 22.36
C ALA A 277 -15.81 -2.58 22.90
N GLU A 278 -15.38 -3.44 23.83
CA GLU A 278 -16.14 -4.64 24.27
C GLU A 278 -17.54 -4.33 24.82
N THR A 279 -17.72 -3.17 25.47
CA THR A 279 -19.00 -2.79 26.09
C THR A 279 -19.74 -1.71 25.30
N LEU A 280 -19.24 -1.30 24.14
CA LEU A 280 -19.77 -0.20 23.36
C LEU A 280 -20.67 -0.69 22.23
N ASN A 281 -21.77 0.01 22.01
CA ASN A 281 -22.57 -0.19 20.81
C ASN A 281 -21.96 0.56 19.60
N PRO A 282 -22.38 0.26 18.35
CA PRO A 282 -21.81 0.88 17.15
C PRO A 282 -21.94 2.43 17.12
N LEU A 283 -23.01 2.99 17.67
CA LEU A 283 -23.20 4.44 17.72
C LEU A 283 -22.22 5.08 18.71
N GLN A 284 -22.05 4.50 19.89
CA GLN A 284 -21.07 4.95 20.88
C GLN A 284 -19.66 4.90 20.29
N MET A 285 -19.27 3.81 19.62
CA MET A 285 -17.96 3.73 18.96
C MET A 285 -17.77 4.83 17.92
N ALA A 286 -18.79 5.10 17.10
CA ALA A 286 -18.71 6.12 16.07
C ALA A 286 -18.58 7.54 16.66
N VAL A 287 -19.35 7.86 17.71
CA VAL A 287 -19.25 9.18 18.37
C VAL A 287 -17.91 9.33 19.09
N ILE A 288 -17.45 8.29 19.82
CA ILE A 288 -16.13 8.31 20.47
C ILE A 288 -15.02 8.56 19.43
N SER A 289 -15.09 7.92 18.26
CA SER A 289 -14.11 8.15 17.19
C SER A 289 -14.09 9.61 16.74
N VAL A 290 -15.25 10.22 16.51
CA VAL A 290 -15.34 11.65 16.12
C VAL A 290 -14.75 12.58 17.19
N ILE A 291 -15.00 12.29 18.47
CA ILE A 291 -14.45 13.10 19.57
C ILE A 291 -12.93 12.91 19.68
N GLU A 292 -12.42 11.67 19.51
CA GLU A 292 -10.99 11.40 19.52
C GLU A 292 -10.29 12.06 18.34
N ASP A 293 -10.88 12.01 17.14
CA ASP A 293 -10.39 12.71 15.95
C ASP A 293 -10.29 14.23 16.23
N ALA A 294 -11.35 14.84 16.73
CA ALA A 294 -11.37 16.27 17.07
C ALA A 294 -10.32 16.62 18.15
N ARG A 295 -10.09 15.73 19.12
CA ARG A 295 -9.10 15.91 20.18
C ARG A 295 -7.68 15.94 19.62
N VAL A 296 -7.28 14.93 18.83
CA VAL A 296 -5.94 14.85 18.27
C VAL A 296 -5.69 15.96 17.24
N GLU A 297 -6.72 16.34 16.48
CA GLU A 297 -6.66 17.49 15.57
C GLU A 297 -6.47 18.80 16.33
N SER A 298 -7.21 19.03 17.43
CA SER A 298 -7.06 20.22 18.26
C SER A 298 -5.66 20.36 18.84
N LEU A 299 -5.08 19.27 19.35
CA LEU A 299 -3.70 19.26 19.85
C LEU A 299 -2.69 19.52 18.72
N SER A 300 -2.91 18.92 17.55
CA SER A 300 -2.05 19.12 16.39
C SER A 300 -2.13 20.54 15.84
N ILE A 301 -3.33 21.15 15.79
CA ILE A 301 -3.54 22.53 15.36
C ILE A 301 -2.89 23.51 16.33
N LYS A 302 -2.96 23.24 17.63
CA LYS A 302 -2.28 24.04 18.63
C LYS A 302 -0.75 24.05 18.42
N ALA A 303 -0.17 22.92 18.05
CA ALA A 303 1.24 22.80 17.74
C ALA A 303 1.59 23.35 16.34
N PHE A 304 0.73 23.10 15.35
CA PHE A 304 0.94 23.40 13.93
C PHE A 304 -0.33 24.04 13.33
N PRO A 305 -0.56 25.35 13.47
CA PRO A 305 -1.81 26.01 13.07
C PRO A 305 -2.20 25.83 11.59
N GLY A 306 -1.20 25.54 10.72
CA GLY A 306 -1.44 25.24 9.31
C GLY A 306 -2.28 24.00 9.04
N LEU A 307 -2.32 23.04 9.97
CA LEU A 307 -3.09 21.81 9.83
C LEU A 307 -4.60 22.06 9.78
N LYS A 308 -5.10 23.11 10.46
CA LYS A 308 -6.52 23.51 10.36
C LYS A 308 -6.96 23.70 8.91
N LYS A 309 -6.14 24.38 8.09
CA LYS A 309 -6.43 24.62 6.67
C LYS A 309 -6.39 23.36 5.82
N VAL A 310 -5.56 22.39 6.21
CA VAL A 310 -5.44 21.11 5.51
C VAL A 310 -6.71 20.27 5.72
N TRP A 311 -7.14 20.13 6.97
CA TRP A 311 -8.32 19.29 7.33
C TRP A 311 -9.64 19.96 7.00
N ALA A 312 -9.79 21.29 7.20
CA ALA A 312 -11.03 22.01 6.91
C ALA A 312 -11.51 21.85 5.45
N LYS A 313 -10.62 21.61 4.50
CA LYS A 313 -10.98 21.36 3.09
C LYS A 313 -11.77 20.06 2.90
N LEU A 314 -11.67 19.13 3.84
CA LEU A 314 -12.30 17.80 3.76
C LEU A 314 -13.64 17.74 4.50
N HIS A 315 -13.97 18.77 5.30
CA HIS A 315 -15.24 18.90 5.99
C HIS A 315 -16.23 19.73 5.18
N THR A 316 -16.85 19.09 4.18
CA THR A 316 -17.72 19.77 3.19
C THR A 316 -19.21 19.73 3.53
N VAL A 317 -19.62 18.93 4.53
CA VAL A 317 -21.01 18.77 4.96
C VAL A 317 -21.64 20.11 5.37
N GLN A 318 -22.89 20.35 4.96
CA GLN A 318 -23.65 21.55 5.34
C GLN A 318 -24.61 21.27 6.51
N ALA A 319 -24.98 22.31 7.26
CA ALA A 319 -25.83 22.17 8.44
C ALA A 319 -27.27 21.70 8.15
N ASP A 320 -27.77 21.91 6.93
CA ASP A 320 -29.06 21.45 6.45
C ASP A 320 -29.07 20.03 5.86
N GLN A 321 -27.88 19.43 5.69
CA GLN A 321 -27.71 18.06 5.22
C GLN A 321 -27.74 17.09 6.40
N ALA A 322 -28.90 16.57 6.73
CA ALA A 322 -29.03 15.57 7.81
C ALA A 322 -30.15 14.59 7.49
N ASN A 323 -29.79 13.49 6.85
CA ASN A 323 -30.72 12.41 6.58
C ASN A 323 -30.26 11.08 7.20
N THR A 324 -29.00 10.96 7.60
CA THR A 324 -28.41 9.75 8.15
C THR A 324 -27.59 10.03 9.41
N ALA A 325 -27.36 8.99 10.22
CA ALA A 325 -26.44 9.09 11.37
C ALA A 325 -25.04 9.55 10.96
N GLY A 326 -24.58 9.15 9.76
CA GLY A 326 -23.31 9.58 9.20
C GLY A 326 -23.25 11.09 8.95
N ASP A 327 -24.34 11.69 8.48
CA ASP A 327 -24.40 13.15 8.28
C ASP A 327 -24.28 13.91 9.61
N TYR A 328 -24.94 13.44 10.67
CA TYR A 328 -24.80 14.01 12.01
C TYR A 328 -23.36 13.91 12.53
N LEU A 329 -22.70 12.77 12.36
CA LEU A 329 -21.31 12.59 12.77
C LEU A 329 -20.36 13.52 11.99
N ASN A 330 -20.55 13.67 10.67
CA ASN A 330 -19.77 14.58 9.84
C ASN A 330 -20.02 16.06 10.23
N ARG A 331 -21.25 16.44 10.55
CA ARG A 331 -21.58 17.78 11.04
C ARG A 331 -20.94 18.06 12.40
N LEU A 332 -20.94 17.07 13.30
CA LEU A 332 -20.25 17.18 14.60
C LEU A 332 -18.74 17.35 14.38
N ALA A 333 -18.11 16.53 13.56
CA ALA A 333 -16.69 16.63 13.25
C ALA A 333 -16.33 18.02 12.70
N ARG A 334 -17.11 18.53 11.72
CA ARG A 334 -16.94 19.89 11.20
C ARG A 334 -17.11 20.95 12.28
N ALA A 335 -18.15 20.83 13.11
CA ALA A 335 -18.45 21.77 14.16
C ALA A 335 -17.35 21.85 15.23
N LEU A 336 -16.65 20.76 15.51
CA LEU A 336 -15.53 20.71 16.46
C LEU A 336 -14.23 21.26 15.87
N LEU A 337 -14.02 21.12 14.56
CA LEU A 337 -12.85 21.67 13.88
C LEU A 337 -12.98 23.16 13.56
N ASP A 338 -14.20 23.59 13.13
CA ASP A 338 -14.48 24.94 12.62
C ASP A 338 -15.43 25.67 13.55
N SER A 339 -14.92 26.64 14.31
CA SER A 339 -15.70 27.48 15.23
C SER A 339 -16.71 28.33 14.50
N ASP A 340 -16.46 28.65 13.22
CA ASP A 340 -17.33 29.55 12.43
C ASP A 340 -18.47 28.79 11.73
N PHE A 341 -18.45 27.46 11.78
CA PHE A 341 -19.52 26.63 11.26
C PHE A 341 -20.76 26.75 12.16
N GLU A 342 -21.81 27.37 11.67
CA GLU A 342 -23.07 27.51 12.38
C GLU A 342 -23.96 26.28 12.17
N ASP A 343 -24.36 25.67 13.26
CA ASP A 343 -25.29 24.54 13.28
C ASP A 343 -26.30 24.72 14.40
N LYS A 344 -27.60 24.64 14.06
CA LYS A 344 -28.72 24.87 14.98
C LYS A 344 -29.21 23.63 15.70
N ASP A 345 -28.64 22.47 15.37
CA ASP A 345 -29.03 21.19 15.94
C ASP A 345 -28.62 21.12 17.43
N PRO A 346 -29.56 20.79 18.35
CA PRO A 346 -29.24 20.72 19.78
C PRO A 346 -28.17 19.69 20.13
N TRP A 347 -28.12 18.57 19.40
CA TRP A 347 -27.14 17.53 19.65
C TRP A 347 -25.72 17.99 19.24
N ILE A 348 -25.58 18.68 18.10
CA ILE A 348 -24.31 19.30 17.68
C ILE A 348 -23.87 20.36 18.70
N ALA A 349 -24.80 21.22 19.17
CA ALA A 349 -24.52 22.22 20.19
C ALA A 349 -24.07 21.59 21.52
N GLN A 350 -24.69 20.49 21.93
CA GLN A 350 -24.31 19.73 23.11
C GLN A 350 -22.88 19.16 22.94
N GLY A 351 -22.54 18.57 21.76
CA GLY A 351 -21.21 18.06 21.47
C GLY A 351 -20.13 19.15 21.58
N ARG A 352 -20.37 20.34 21.00
CA ARG A 352 -19.48 21.50 21.16
C ARG A 352 -19.30 21.91 22.62
N THR A 353 -20.38 21.94 23.38
CA THR A 353 -20.33 22.34 24.79
C THR A 353 -19.50 21.38 25.62
N LEU A 354 -19.74 20.08 25.48
CA LEU A 354 -18.99 19.04 26.20
C LEU A 354 -17.50 19.06 25.83
N PHE A 355 -17.19 19.19 24.55
CA PHE A 355 -15.82 19.27 24.08
C PHE A 355 -15.09 20.53 24.57
N ALA A 356 -15.76 21.69 24.56
CA ALA A 356 -15.22 22.94 25.09
C ALA A 356 -14.97 22.88 26.61
N GLN A 357 -15.83 22.21 27.38
CA GLN A 357 -15.64 21.98 28.83
C GLN A 357 -14.43 21.12 29.14
N ALA A 358 -14.04 20.27 28.21
CA ALA A 358 -12.86 19.41 28.33
C ALA A 358 -11.54 20.03 27.77
N ALA A 359 -11.56 21.31 27.36
CA ALA A 359 -10.44 21.98 26.69
C ALA A 359 -9.11 21.92 27.47
N ASP A 360 -9.15 21.94 28.79
CA ASP A 360 -7.98 21.87 29.66
C ASP A 360 -7.45 20.41 29.83
N ARG A 361 -8.23 19.43 29.42
CA ARG A 361 -7.94 17.99 29.54
C ARG A 361 -7.63 17.31 28.19
N LEU A 362 -7.42 18.06 27.12
CA LEU A 362 -7.18 17.47 25.77
C LEU A 362 -5.97 16.50 25.71
N THR A 363 -5.03 16.59 26.63
CA THR A 363 -3.92 15.64 26.73
C THR A 363 -4.31 14.26 27.28
N ASP A 364 -5.48 14.16 27.90
CA ASP A 364 -6.06 12.93 28.43
C ASP A 364 -7.08 12.37 27.44
N ASN A 365 -6.75 11.27 26.74
CA ASN A 365 -7.64 10.72 25.73
C ASN A 365 -8.86 9.95 26.30
N THR A 366 -8.95 9.78 27.61
CA THR A 366 -10.15 9.20 28.23
C THR A 366 -11.38 10.10 28.10
N ILE A 367 -11.18 11.42 27.89
CA ILE A 367 -12.28 12.37 27.64
C ILE A 367 -13.10 12.00 26.40
N SER A 368 -12.47 11.37 25.39
CA SER A 368 -13.16 10.95 24.18
C SER A 368 -14.19 9.87 24.45
N TRP A 369 -13.89 8.94 25.36
CA TRP A 369 -14.87 7.97 25.84
C TRP A 369 -15.96 8.62 26.66
N GLU A 370 -15.60 9.50 27.64
CA GLU A 370 -16.57 10.21 28.51
C GLU A 370 -17.59 10.99 27.68
N ILE A 371 -17.11 11.83 26.75
CA ILE A 371 -17.97 12.67 25.90
C ILE A 371 -18.76 11.81 24.91
N GLY A 372 -18.10 10.85 24.27
CA GLY A 372 -18.72 10.03 23.25
C GLY A 372 -19.87 9.18 23.77
N VAL A 373 -19.69 8.57 24.95
CA VAL A 373 -20.77 7.82 25.61
C VAL A 373 -21.92 8.77 26.02
N ALA A 374 -21.61 9.94 26.56
CA ALA A 374 -22.62 10.91 26.97
C ALA A 374 -23.47 11.46 25.82
N LEU A 375 -22.86 11.61 24.62
CA LEU A 375 -23.54 12.08 23.41
C LEU A 375 -24.35 11.00 22.69
N ALA A 376 -24.01 9.74 22.88
CA ALA A 376 -24.66 8.61 22.21
C ALA A 376 -25.90 8.10 22.96
N HIS A 377 -26.26 8.71 24.07
CA HIS A 377 -27.51 8.50 24.82
C HIS A 377 -28.55 9.52 24.45
#